data_eb585b51e8ac6c64f1bb0892faa7ce73
#
_entry.id   eb585b51e8ac6c64f1bb0892faa7ce73
#
_cell.length_a   1.000
_cell.length_b   1.000
_cell.length_c   1.000
_cell.angle_alpha   90.00
_cell.angle_beta   90.00
_cell.angle_gamma   90.00
#
_symmetry.space_group_name_H-M   'P 1'
#
loop_
_entity.id
_entity.type
_entity.pdbx_description
1 polymer ?
#
loop_
_entity_poly.entity_id
_entity_poly.type
_entity_poly.pdbx_seq_one_letter_code
_entity_poly.pdbx_strand_id
1 'polypeptide(L)'
;YRPNAIRALMRVIDPSMVQGIERYLKSAIVDRNPSVSCAALVSSYHLFVESRDVVKRWGNEVQEAINMRPAVTQNTSSFSGFGGLHSGITLRFGGGGSDSASHAVEQTNVPSMSYLMQYHALGLLYLMRQNDRIAVTKMVQQLGQPRQGVVLRNPYALCMLVRYTARIAEEDPNMRASLIQLLEGWLRHKSDMVNYEAARALCTMPGVPVEPQTKAISVLQMFLSSPRSVLKFAAVRTLAELAQLRPAAVQSCNVDMESLITDSNRGVATYAIATLLKTGNESSVDRLIKQISGFMSDISDEFKVIVVDAIRSLSFKFPSKQAAMLGFLAGILRDEGGYEFKRCVVEAIFAMARYVRGCKEAALSHLCEFIEDCEFTKLNVRILHLLGAEGPRMPEPHKYIRFIYNRVILENAIVRAAAVNSLAKFGAHNEHLTARIRVLLRRCLEDVDDEVRDRATYALHTLEPPSMP
;
A
#
# COMPACT_ATOMS: atom_id res chain seq x y z
N TYR A 1 13.64 13.29 -37.29
CA TYR A 1 14.96 13.61 -36.68
C TYR A 1 14.86 14.65 -35.53
N ARG A 2 14.02 15.74 -35.68
CA ARG A 2 13.92 16.85 -34.71
C ARG A 2 13.70 16.43 -33.26
N PRO A 3 12.77 15.50 -32.91
CA PRO A 3 12.59 15.08 -31.52
C PRO A 3 13.84 14.44 -30.93
N ASN A 4 14.55 13.62 -31.73
CA ASN A 4 15.77 12.96 -31.27
C ASN A 4 16.92 13.93 -31.10
N ALA A 5 17.02 14.93 -31.98
CA ALA A 5 18.02 16.01 -31.87
C ALA A 5 17.81 16.80 -30.58
N ILE A 6 16.57 17.13 -30.23
CA ILE A 6 16.25 17.83 -28.97
C ILE A 6 16.66 16.98 -27.74
N ARG A 7 16.36 15.67 -27.76
CA ARG A 7 16.76 14.77 -26.66
C ARG A 7 18.27 14.60 -26.54
N ALA A 8 18.98 14.52 -27.69
CA ALA A 8 20.44 14.43 -27.71
C ALA A 8 21.10 15.71 -27.22
N LEU A 9 20.58 16.88 -27.62
CA LEU A 9 21.06 18.17 -27.17
C LEU A 9 21.05 18.29 -25.63
N MET A 10 20.02 17.78 -24.96
CA MET A 10 19.90 17.78 -23.50
C MET A 10 20.96 16.94 -22.78
N ARG A 11 21.60 16.02 -23.46
CA ARG A 11 22.69 15.20 -22.89
C ARG A 11 24.07 15.83 -23.01
N VAL A 12 24.19 16.86 -23.85
CA VAL A 12 25.48 17.45 -24.23
C VAL A 12 25.59 18.91 -23.81
N ILE A 13 24.45 19.58 -23.61
CA ILE A 13 24.45 21.03 -23.35
C ILE A 13 24.93 21.34 -21.94
N ASP A 14 25.79 22.37 -21.85
CA ASP A 14 26.16 22.97 -20.59
C ASP A 14 25.07 23.96 -20.14
N PRO A 15 24.73 24.03 -18.82
CA PRO A 15 23.74 24.97 -18.28
C PRO A 15 23.94 26.41 -18.68
N SER A 16 25.19 26.86 -18.84
CA SER A 16 25.52 28.21 -19.26
C SER A 16 25.08 28.54 -20.70
N MET A 17 24.95 27.52 -21.55
CA MET A 17 24.58 27.69 -22.95
C MET A 17 23.06 27.61 -23.19
N VAL A 18 22.27 27.32 -22.18
CA VAL A 18 20.81 27.17 -22.31
C VAL A 18 20.15 28.44 -22.86
N GLN A 19 20.65 29.61 -22.50
CA GLN A 19 20.15 30.88 -23.04
C GLN A 19 20.31 30.98 -24.56
N GLY A 20 21.40 30.47 -25.10
CA GLY A 20 21.66 30.47 -26.58
C GLY A 20 20.68 29.66 -27.37
N ILE A 21 20.11 28.60 -26.79
CA ILE A 21 19.14 27.72 -27.43
C ILE A 21 17.69 27.99 -27.04
N GLU A 22 17.43 28.94 -26.12
CA GLU A 22 16.12 29.27 -25.59
C GLU A 22 15.07 29.45 -26.69
N ARG A 23 15.38 30.23 -27.73
CA ARG A 23 14.47 30.49 -28.86
C ARG A 23 14.01 29.21 -29.57
N TYR A 24 14.94 28.27 -29.78
CA TYR A 24 14.64 27.01 -30.45
C TYR A 24 13.78 26.09 -29.60
N LEU A 25 14.05 26.01 -28.30
CA LEU A 25 13.25 25.20 -27.39
C LEU A 25 11.84 25.78 -27.23
N LYS A 26 11.69 27.09 -27.08
CA LYS A 26 10.37 27.75 -27.04
C LYS A 26 9.55 27.46 -28.29
N SER A 27 10.14 27.60 -29.49
CA SER A 27 9.48 27.25 -30.75
C SER A 27 9.13 25.74 -30.83
N ALA A 28 9.95 24.86 -30.27
CA ALA A 28 9.70 23.44 -30.24
C ALA A 28 8.60 23.02 -29.25
N ILE A 29 8.45 23.73 -28.14
CA ILE A 29 7.36 23.52 -27.14
C ILE A 29 5.98 23.68 -27.81
N VAL A 30 5.84 24.71 -28.64
CA VAL A 30 4.59 25.03 -29.37
C VAL A 30 4.54 24.43 -30.77
N ASP A 31 5.35 23.44 -31.08
CA ASP A 31 5.33 22.77 -32.38
C ASP A 31 4.05 21.91 -32.53
N ARG A 32 3.39 22.01 -33.69
CA ARG A 32 2.17 21.24 -33.99
C ARG A 32 2.39 19.73 -34.06
N ASN A 33 3.65 19.29 -34.22
CA ASN A 33 3.99 17.87 -34.15
C ASN A 33 4.11 17.43 -32.67
N PRO A 34 3.23 16.51 -32.21
CA PRO A 34 3.22 16.08 -30.82
C PRO A 34 4.56 15.51 -30.32
N SER A 35 5.29 14.82 -31.19
CA SER A 35 6.59 14.23 -30.84
C SER A 35 7.67 15.29 -30.59
N VAL A 36 7.65 16.40 -31.33
CA VAL A 36 8.58 17.53 -31.14
C VAL A 36 8.24 18.27 -29.88
N SER A 37 6.96 18.62 -29.68
CA SER A 37 6.49 19.30 -28.48
C SER A 37 6.74 18.47 -27.21
N CYS A 38 6.43 17.17 -27.20
CA CYS A 38 6.72 16.28 -26.06
C CYS A 38 8.23 16.21 -25.77
N ALA A 39 9.08 16.09 -26.81
CA ALA A 39 10.53 16.06 -26.60
C ALA A 39 11.04 17.37 -25.98
N ALA A 40 10.56 18.52 -26.45
CA ALA A 40 10.93 19.84 -25.93
C ALA A 40 10.44 20.01 -24.47
N LEU A 41 9.21 19.65 -24.17
CA LEU A 41 8.64 19.74 -22.80
C LEU A 41 9.37 18.84 -21.80
N VAL A 42 9.68 17.60 -22.14
CA VAL A 42 10.46 16.69 -21.29
C VAL A 42 11.88 17.22 -21.10
N SER A 43 12.50 17.73 -22.17
CA SER A 43 13.82 18.36 -22.09
C SER A 43 13.81 19.59 -21.19
N SER A 44 12.77 20.42 -21.28
CA SER A 44 12.59 21.59 -20.41
C SER A 44 12.39 21.21 -18.95
N TYR A 45 11.75 20.08 -18.68
CA TYR A 45 11.60 19.55 -17.32
C TYR A 45 12.96 19.19 -16.71
N HIS A 46 13.85 18.56 -17.47
CA HIS A 46 15.20 18.26 -17.01
C HIS A 46 16.04 19.52 -16.83
N LEU A 47 15.98 20.46 -17.78
CA LEU A 47 16.66 21.75 -17.66
C LEU A 47 16.21 22.62 -16.48
N PHE A 48 14.98 22.44 -16.03
CA PHE A 48 14.46 23.18 -14.87
C PHE A 48 15.23 22.89 -13.59
N VAL A 49 15.86 21.74 -13.48
CA VAL A 49 16.70 21.39 -12.32
C VAL A 49 18.00 22.21 -12.32
N GLU A 50 18.60 22.41 -13.49
CA GLU A 50 19.91 23.05 -13.65
C GLU A 50 19.81 24.54 -13.95
N SER A 51 18.82 24.97 -14.74
CA SER A 51 18.66 26.35 -15.21
C SER A 51 17.24 26.88 -14.96
N ARG A 52 16.84 26.87 -13.69
CA ARG A 52 15.46 27.16 -13.25
C ARG A 52 14.93 28.52 -13.72
N ASP A 53 15.75 29.57 -13.65
CA ASP A 53 15.31 30.92 -13.97
C ASP A 53 15.11 31.14 -15.48
N VAL A 54 15.87 30.45 -16.30
CA VAL A 54 15.69 30.48 -17.76
C VAL A 54 14.38 29.79 -18.13
N VAL A 55 14.15 28.56 -17.62
CA VAL A 55 12.98 27.76 -17.97
C VAL A 55 11.68 28.38 -17.43
N LYS A 56 11.71 29.07 -16.27
CA LYS A 56 10.53 29.79 -15.76
C LYS A 56 9.99 30.85 -16.73
N ARG A 57 10.82 31.43 -17.56
CA ARG A 57 10.41 32.42 -18.58
C ARG A 57 9.60 31.82 -19.72
N TRP A 58 9.55 30.48 -19.84
CA TRP A 58 8.83 29.76 -20.89
C TRP A 58 7.39 29.42 -20.51
N GLY A 59 6.89 29.97 -19.40
CA GLY A 59 5.55 29.67 -18.87
C GLY A 59 4.42 29.93 -19.86
N ASN A 60 4.52 30.94 -20.73
CA ASN A 60 3.52 31.26 -21.72
C ASN A 60 3.47 30.19 -22.83
N GLU A 61 4.61 29.77 -23.34
CA GLU A 61 4.72 28.73 -24.37
C GLU A 61 4.25 27.38 -23.82
N VAL A 62 4.54 27.06 -22.57
CA VAL A 62 4.04 25.85 -21.89
C VAL A 62 2.52 25.91 -21.72
N GLN A 63 1.98 27.08 -21.36
CA GLN A 63 0.51 27.27 -21.26
C GLN A 63 -0.16 27.15 -22.64
N GLU A 64 0.46 27.67 -23.69
CA GLU A 64 -0.02 27.52 -25.07
C GLU A 64 -0.02 26.09 -25.51
N ALA A 65 1.01 25.29 -25.17
CA ALA A 65 1.08 23.85 -25.49
C ALA A 65 -0.09 23.04 -24.90
N ILE A 66 -0.62 23.43 -23.74
CA ILE A 66 -1.81 22.79 -23.14
C ILE A 66 -3.04 23.01 -24.04
N ASN A 67 -3.15 24.19 -24.67
CA ASN A 67 -4.30 24.62 -25.46
C ASN A 67 -4.24 24.12 -26.91
N MET A 68 -3.05 23.69 -27.37
CA MET A 68 -2.84 23.31 -28.75
C MET A 68 -3.58 22.06 -29.16
N ARG A 69 -4.07 22.06 -30.41
CA ARG A 69 -4.55 20.86 -31.09
C ARG A 69 -3.43 20.24 -31.90
N PRO A 70 -3.09 18.97 -31.68
CA PRO A 70 -2.05 18.30 -32.42
C PRO A 70 -2.43 18.18 -33.91
N ALA A 71 -1.46 18.35 -34.82
CA ALA A 71 -1.66 18.06 -36.22
C ALA A 71 -1.91 16.55 -36.40
N VAL A 72 -2.96 16.20 -37.11
CA VAL A 72 -3.23 14.81 -37.49
C VAL A 72 -2.27 14.48 -38.64
N THR A 73 -1.18 13.78 -38.34
CA THR A 73 -0.36 13.15 -39.36
C THR A 73 -1.13 11.94 -39.88
N GLN A 74 -1.70 12.04 -41.08
CA GLN A 74 -2.17 10.88 -41.81
C GLN A 74 -0.92 10.09 -42.25
N ASN A 75 -0.41 9.23 -41.37
CA ASN A 75 0.53 8.20 -41.80
C ASN A 75 -0.28 7.06 -42.42
N THR A 76 -0.55 7.18 -43.72
CA THR A 76 -0.84 6.04 -44.58
C THR A 76 0.48 5.28 -44.84
N SER A 77 1.03 4.64 -43.81
CA SER A 77 1.95 3.53 -43.96
C SER A 77 1.23 2.27 -43.55
N SER A 78 0.74 1.53 -44.52
CA SER A 78 0.30 0.16 -44.40
C SER A 78 1.39 -0.70 -43.76
N PHE A 79 1.29 -0.90 -42.43
CA PHE A 79 2.00 -1.96 -41.74
C PHE A 79 1.01 -3.13 -41.60
N SER A 80 0.99 -3.97 -42.65
CA SER A 80 0.36 -5.29 -42.59
C SER A 80 1.23 -6.20 -41.73
N GLY A 81 0.73 -6.61 -40.60
CA GLY A 81 1.34 -7.70 -39.80
C GLY A 81 1.26 -7.48 -38.32
N PHE A 82 0.21 -7.87 -37.71
CA PHE A 82 0.03 -8.75 -36.56
C PHE A 82 -1.41 -8.59 -36.02
N GLY A 83 -2.14 -9.70 -36.05
CA GLY A 83 -3.55 -9.74 -35.73
C GLY A 83 -3.88 -9.52 -34.26
N GLY A 84 -5.01 -8.86 -34.04
CA GLY A 84 -5.62 -8.64 -32.73
C GLY A 84 -6.99 -8.01 -32.92
N LEU A 85 -8.02 -8.83 -32.93
CA LEU A 85 -9.44 -8.54 -33.02
C LEU A 85 -9.89 -7.30 -32.24
N HIS A 86 -10.45 -6.32 -32.95
CA HIS A 86 -11.57 -5.53 -32.44
C HIS A 86 -12.43 -5.11 -33.64
N SER A 87 -13.50 -5.88 -33.86
CA SER A 87 -14.55 -5.61 -34.83
C SER A 87 -15.38 -4.42 -34.42
N GLY A 88 -15.23 -3.32 -35.13
CA GLY A 88 -16.21 -2.24 -35.19
C GLY A 88 -16.88 -2.28 -36.56
N ILE A 89 -18.02 -2.96 -36.66
CA ILE A 89 -18.83 -3.01 -37.89
C ILE A 89 -19.48 -1.64 -38.04
N THR A 90 -19.03 -0.87 -39.01
CA THR A 90 -19.71 0.33 -39.51
C THR A 90 -20.63 -0.08 -40.67
N LEU A 91 -21.91 -0.28 -40.40
CA LEU A 91 -22.93 -0.43 -41.41
C LEU A 91 -23.18 0.91 -42.09
N ARG A 92 -22.77 0.99 -43.35
CA ARG A 92 -23.08 2.07 -44.28
C ARG A 92 -24.46 1.76 -44.89
N PHE A 93 -25.50 2.45 -44.48
CA PHE A 93 -26.74 2.51 -45.25
C PHE A 93 -26.67 3.68 -46.22
N GLY A 94 -26.74 3.39 -47.49
CA GLY A 94 -26.87 4.36 -48.55
C GLY A 94 -28.35 4.77 -48.72
N GLY A 95 -28.60 6.05 -48.92
CA GLY A 95 -29.88 6.63 -49.30
C GLY A 95 -29.63 8.06 -49.76
N GLY A 96 -29.82 8.32 -51.06
CA GLY A 96 -29.59 9.61 -51.69
C GLY A 96 -30.66 10.67 -51.37
N GLY A 97 -30.31 11.93 -51.61
CA GLY A 97 -31.24 13.06 -51.71
C GLY A 97 -30.65 14.40 -51.30
N SER A 98 -30.25 15.21 -52.27
CA SER A 98 -30.31 16.69 -52.41
C SER A 98 -29.89 17.63 -51.28
N ASP A 99 -28.84 18.37 -51.55
CA ASP A 99 -28.59 19.82 -51.33
C ASP A 99 -29.17 20.51 -50.09
N SER A 100 -28.30 20.77 -49.13
CA SER A 100 -28.16 22.07 -48.46
C SER A 100 -26.80 22.13 -47.77
N ALA A 101 -26.00 23.10 -48.15
CA ALA A 101 -24.67 23.37 -47.58
C ALA A 101 -24.81 23.87 -46.15
N SER A 102 -24.64 22.97 -45.19
CA SER A 102 -24.29 23.29 -43.83
C SER A 102 -22.90 22.76 -43.59
N HIS A 103 -21.94 23.65 -43.34
CA HIS A 103 -20.58 23.31 -42.90
C HIS A 103 -20.64 22.49 -41.60
N ALA A 104 -20.85 21.18 -41.71
CA ALA A 104 -20.58 20.24 -40.62
C ALA A 104 -19.07 20.15 -40.50
N VAL A 105 -18.53 20.84 -39.51
CA VAL A 105 -17.13 20.63 -39.06
C VAL A 105 -16.98 19.16 -38.75
N GLU A 106 -16.37 18.40 -39.64
CA GLU A 106 -15.91 17.04 -39.35
C GLU A 106 -15.06 17.09 -38.09
N GLN A 107 -15.65 16.64 -37.01
CA GLN A 107 -14.91 16.37 -35.78
C GLN A 107 -13.99 15.18 -36.04
N THR A 108 -12.82 15.45 -36.62
CA THR A 108 -11.76 14.45 -36.71
C THR A 108 -11.47 13.95 -35.33
N ASN A 109 -11.79 12.67 -35.04
CA ASN A 109 -11.55 11.98 -33.81
C ASN A 109 -10.03 11.77 -33.62
N VAL A 110 -9.34 12.82 -33.16
CA VAL A 110 -7.91 12.74 -32.85
C VAL A 110 -7.73 11.84 -31.63
N PRO A 111 -6.91 10.77 -31.69
CA PRO A 111 -6.69 9.87 -30.59
C PRO A 111 -6.21 10.63 -29.33
N SER A 112 -6.69 10.23 -28.15
CA SER A 112 -6.32 10.86 -26.87
C SER A 112 -4.81 10.85 -26.60
N MET A 113 -4.11 9.87 -27.11
CA MET A 113 -2.64 9.75 -26.98
C MET A 113 -1.89 10.83 -27.78
N SER A 114 -2.48 11.39 -28.86
CA SER A 114 -1.89 12.52 -29.58
C SER A 114 -1.84 13.81 -28.72
N TYR A 115 -2.58 13.85 -27.62
CA TYR A 115 -2.55 14.94 -26.64
C TYR A 115 -1.58 14.71 -25.46
N LEU A 116 -0.60 13.80 -25.59
CA LEU A 116 0.38 13.51 -24.52
C LEU A 116 1.19 14.76 -24.12
N MET A 117 1.34 15.71 -25.05
CA MET A 117 1.96 17.02 -24.74
C MET A 117 1.23 17.77 -23.60
N GLN A 118 -0.10 17.61 -23.47
CA GLN A 118 -0.86 18.22 -22.35
C GLN A 118 -0.38 17.70 -20.99
N TYR A 119 -0.05 16.41 -20.90
CA TYR A 119 0.50 15.80 -19.69
C TYR A 119 1.86 16.41 -19.33
N HIS A 120 2.78 16.47 -20.27
CA HIS A 120 4.12 17.03 -20.04
C HIS A 120 4.08 18.53 -19.75
N ALA A 121 3.26 19.28 -20.48
CA ALA A 121 3.08 20.71 -20.28
C ALA A 121 2.48 21.03 -18.91
N LEU A 122 1.46 20.27 -18.47
CA LEU A 122 0.85 20.43 -17.16
C LEU A 122 1.85 20.16 -16.03
N GLY A 123 2.66 19.10 -16.17
CA GLY A 123 3.70 18.75 -15.20
C GLY A 123 4.76 19.85 -15.07
N LEU A 124 5.23 20.36 -16.21
CA LEU A 124 6.23 21.45 -16.23
C LEU A 124 5.64 22.76 -15.66
N LEU A 125 4.40 23.10 -16.02
CA LEU A 125 3.72 24.29 -15.53
C LEU A 125 3.51 24.26 -14.02
N TYR A 126 3.13 23.09 -13.49
CA TYR A 126 3.03 22.90 -12.04
C TYR A 126 4.37 23.10 -11.35
N LEU A 127 5.45 22.49 -11.88
CA LEU A 127 6.80 22.62 -11.34
C LEU A 127 7.27 24.10 -11.29
N MET A 128 6.93 24.89 -12.33
CA MET A 128 7.24 26.31 -12.38
C MET A 128 6.49 27.13 -11.32
N ARG A 129 5.23 26.74 -11.03
CA ARG A 129 4.30 27.49 -10.18
C ARG A 129 4.11 26.89 -8.78
N GLN A 130 4.77 25.79 -8.44
CA GLN A 130 4.52 25.02 -7.21
C GLN A 130 4.62 25.85 -5.92
N ASN A 131 5.40 26.93 -5.92
CA ASN A 131 5.57 27.81 -4.77
C ASN A 131 4.50 28.93 -4.71
N ASP A 132 3.68 29.09 -5.77
CA ASP A 132 2.61 30.08 -5.84
C ASP A 132 1.24 29.35 -5.80
N ARG A 133 0.67 29.24 -4.60
CA ARG A 133 -0.62 28.57 -4.37
C ARG A 133 -1.74 29.20 -5.18
N ILE A 134 -1.76 30.51 -5.33
CA ILE A 134 -2.80 31.22 -6.06
C ILE A 134 -2.75 30.87 -7.54
N ALA A 135 -1.54 30.83 -8.12
CA ALA A 135 -1.34 30.44 -9.51
C ALA A 135 -1.73 28.99 -9.77
N VAL A 136 -1.40 28.07 -8.85
CA VAL A 136 -1.79 26.65 -8.96
C VAL A 136 -3.31 26.50 -8.82
N THR A 137 -3.93 27.15 -7.88
CA THR A 137 -5.39 27.11 -7.68
C THR A 137 -6.15 27.64 -8.92
N LYS A 138 -5.72 28.78 -9.46
CA LYS A 138 -6.29 29.32 -10.71
C LYS A 138 -6.12 28.36 -11.88
N MET A 139 -4.95 27.74 -12.02
CA MET A 139 -4.68 26.75 -13.05
C MET A 139 -5.62 25.54 -12.94
N VAL A 140 -5.83 24.99 -11.73
CA VAL A 140 -6.72 23.86 -11.49
C VAL A 140 -8.16 24.24 -11.81
N GLN A 141 -8.63 25.42 -11.39
CA GLN A 141 -9.99 25.89 -11.68
C GLN A 141 -10.23 26.08 -13.19
N GLN A 142 -9.27 26.70 -13.89
CA GLN A 142 -9.37 26.93 -15.35
C GLN A 142 -9.38 25.63 -16.15
N LEU A 143 -8.53 24.67 -15.80
CA LEU A 143 -8.42 23.39 -16.50
C LEU A 143 -9.46 22.36 -16.09
N GLY A 144 -10.01 22.49 -14.88
CA GLY A 144 -11.04 21.59 -14.36
C GLY A 144 -12.45 21.89 -14.83
N GLN A 145 -12.74 23.12 -15.25
CA GLN A 145 -14.07 23.53 -15.72
C GLN A 145 -14.13 23.61 -17.25
N PRO A 146 -14.82 22.68 -17.93
CA PRO A 146 -14.85 22.63 -19.40
C PRO A 146 -15.51 23.85 -20.06
N ARG A 147 -16.17 24.72 -19.30
CA ARG A 147 -16.87 25.92 -19.79
C ARG A 147 -15.95 27.05 -20.27
N GLN A 148 -14.64 26.99 -19.97
CA GLN A 148 -13.68 28.07 -20.29
C GLN A 148 -12.77 27.77 -21.47
N GLY A 149 -13.15 26.88 -22.39
CA GLY A 149 -12.50 26.74 -23.70
C GLY A 149 -11.28 25.79 -23.76
N VAL A 150 -10.66 25.47 -22.65
CA VAL A 150 -9.52 24.53 -22.60
C VAL A 150 -9.98 23.18 -22.06
N VAL A 151 -9.96 22.17 -22.91
CA VAL A 151 -10.36 20.82 -22.52
C VAL A 151 -9.12 19.93 -22.54
N LEU A 152 -8.76 19.39 -21.37
CA LEU A 152 -7.76 18.32 -21.30
C LEU A 152 -8.38 17.03 -21.88
N ARG A 153 -7.77 16.53 -22.97
CA ARG A 153 -8.24 15.32 -23.65
C ARG A 153 -7.40 14.08 -23.32
N ASN A 154 -6.20 14.29 -22.77
CA ASN A 154 -5.32 13.20 -22.39
C ASN A 154 -5.68 12.70 -20.97
N PRO A 155 -5.97 11.39 -20.78
CA PRO A 155 -6.33 10.84 -19.48
C PRO A 155 -5.22 10.98 -18.42
N TYR A 156 -3.95 10.91 -18.81
CA TYR A 156 -2.82 11.09 -17.89
C TYR A 156 -2.73 12.52 -17.38
N ALA A 157 -2.99 13.50 -18.26
CA ALA A 157 -3.07 14.91 -17.85
C ALA A 157 -4.20 15.15 -16.87
N LEU A 158 -5.37 14.51 -17.09
CA LEU A 158 -6.50 14.60 -16.17
C LEU A 158 -6.19 13.94 -14.83
N CYS A 159 -5.58 12.76 -14.79
CA CYS A 159 -5.15 12.12 -13.53
C CYS A 159 -4.16 13.00 -12.76
N MET A 160 -3.24 13.66 -13.45
CA MET A 160 -2.33 14.61 -12.83
C MET A 160 -3.08 15.82 -12.27
N LEU A 161 -4.06 16.35 -12.99
CA LEU A 161 -4.90 17.46 -12.52
C LEU A 161 -5.71 17.05 -11.29
N VAL A 162 -6.27 15.83 -11.25
CA VAL A 162 -6.97 15.27 -10.08
C VAL A 162 -6.05 15.27 -8.85
N ARG A 163 -4.80 14.84 -9.00
CA ARG A 163 -3.80 14.83 -7.90
C ARG A 163 -3.49 16.24 -7.40
N TYR A 164 -3.34 17.19 -8.31
CA TYR A 164 -3.12 18.58 -7.91
C TYR A 164 -4.33 19.16 -7.20
N THR A 165 -5.54 18.86 -7.67
CA THR A 165 -6.80 19.27 -7.04
C THR A 165 -6.91 18.71 -5.62
N ALA A 166 -6.63 17.44 -5.43
CA ALA A 166 -6.64 16.79 -4.12
C ALA A 166 -5.63 17.46 -3.16
N ARG A 167 -4.41 17.68 -3.61
CA ARG A 167 -3.38 18.32 -2.80
C ARG A 167 -3.76 19.73 -2.36
N ILE A 168 -4.30 20.56 -3.27
CA ILE A 168 -4.76 21.91 -2.92
C ILE A 168 -5.93 21.83 -1.93
N ALA A 169 -6.85 20.90 -2.11
CA ALA A 169 -7.99 20.71 -1.20
C ALA A 169 -7.55 20.27 0.21
N GLU A 170 -6.42 19.59 0.35
CA GLU A 170 -5.82 19.26 1.65
C GLU A 170 -5.17 20.49 2.30
N GLU A 171 -4.50 21.33 1.50
CA GLU A 171 -3.72 22.48 1.97
C GLU A 171 -4.59 23.72 2.26
N ASP A 172 -5.70 23.91 1.54
CA ASP A 172 -6.59 25.09 1.65
C ASP A 172 -8.02 24.71 2.05
N PRO A 173 -8.41 24.90 3.33
CA PRO A 173 -9.76 24.60 3.80
C PRO A 173 -10.84 25.45 3.13
N ASN A 174 -10.55 26.69 2.70
CA ASN A 174 -11.55 27.60 2.12
C ASN A 174 -11.99 27.15 0.73
N MET A 175 -11.06 26.56 -0.04
CA MET A 175 -11.34 26.08 -1.38
C MET A 175 -11.80 24.61 -1.42
N ARG A 176 -11.71 23.90 -0.29
CA ARG A 176 -11.97 22.46 -0.20
C ARG A 176 -13.32 22.05 -0.77
N ALA A 177 -14.40 22.76 -0.42
CA ALA A 177 -15.75 22.41 -0.86
C ALA A 177 -15.90 22.47 -2.40
N SER A 178 -15.40 23.53 -3.03
CA SER A 178 -15.45 23.68 -4.49
C SER A 178 -14.58 22.67 -5.22
N LEU A 179 -13.41 22.32 -4.65
CA LEU A 179 -12.50 21.34 -5.23
C LEU A 179 -13.03 19.90 -5.07
N ILE A 180 -13.73 19.58 -3.97
CA ILE A 180 -14.43 18.31 -3.81
C ILE A 180 -15.51 18.14 -4.86
N GLN A 181 -16.30 19.19 -5.15
CA GLN A 181 -17.29 19.13 -6.24
C GLN A 181 -16.65 18.88 -7.61
N LEU A 182 -15.48 19.45 -7.85
CA LEU A 182 -14.71 19.20 -9.06
C LEU A 182 -14.26 17.72 -9.15
N LEU A 183 -13.76 17.17 -8.05
CA LEU A 183 -13.38 15.74 -7.95
C LEU A 183 -14.59 14.83 -8.17
N GLU A 184 -15.74 15.15 -7.62
CA GLU A 184 -17.00 14.41 -7.87
C GLU A 184 -17.40 14.40 -9.35
N GLY A 185 -17.20 15.51 -10.06
CA GLY A 185 -17.45 15.60 -11.48
C GLY A 185 -16.65 14.58 -12.31
N TRP A 186 -15.43 14.30 -11.89
CA TRP A 186 -14.55 13.32 -12.56
C TRP A 186 -14.88 11.85 -12.24
N LEU A 187 -15.68 11.56 -11.22
CA LEU A 187 -16.16 10.19 -10.94
C LEU A 187 -16.98 9.58 -12.10
N ARG A 188 -17.48 10.40 -13.01
CA ARG A 188 -18.29 10.00 -14.19
C ARG A 188 -17.58 10.23 -15.51
N HIS A 189 -16.26 10.28 -15.50
CA HIS A 189 -15.46 10.49 -16.71
C HIS A 189 -15.46 9.25 -17.61
N LYS A 190 -15.23 9.40 -18.90
CA LYS A 190 -15.16 8.31 -19.90
C LYS A 190 -14.03 7.31 -19.64
N SER A 191 -12.96 7.76 -19.01
CA SER A 191 -11.77 6.94 -18.73
C SER A 191 -11.81 6.38 -17.33
N ASP A 192 -11.77 5.06 -17.19
CA ASP A 192 -11.72 4.34 -15.90
C ASP A 192 -10.56 4.81 -15.02
N MET A 193 -9.43 5.17 -15.63
CA MET A 193 -8.24 5.67 -14.92
C MET A 193 -8.53 6.99 -14.20
N VAL A 194 -9.27 7.91 -14.85
CA VAL A 194 -9.64 9.20 -14.25
C VAL A 194 -10.66 8.98 -13.14
N ASN A 195 -11.65 8.11 -13.38
CA ASN A 195 -12.67 7.76 -12.36
C ASN A 195 -12.00 7.15 -11.13
N TYR A 196 -11.07 6.21 -11.34
CA TYR A 196 -10.33 5.60 -10.25
C TYR A 196 -9.50 6.62 -9.46
N GLU A 197 -8.75 7.48 -10.16
CA GLU A 197 -7.90 8.47 -9.48
C GLU A 197 -8.73 9.48 -8.69
N ALA A 198 -9.89 9.92 -9.20
CA ALA A 198 -10.82 10.78 -8.48
C ALA A 198 -11.43 10.08 -7.26
N ALA A 199 -11.85 8.82 -7.42
CA ALA A 199 -12.38 8.02 -6.32
C ALA A 199 -11.31 7.79 -5.23
N ARG A 200 -10.09 7.46 -5.63
CA ARG A 200 -8.96 7.32 -4.72
C ARG A 200 -8.70 8.60 -3.92
N ALA A 201 -8.63 9.73 -4.61
CA ALA A 201 -8.42 11.03 -3.97
C ALA A 201 -9.47 11.34 -2.91
N LEU A 202 -10.77 11.13 -3.21
CA LEU A 202 -11.88 11.35 -2.27
C LEU A 202 -11.88 10.36 -1.09
N CYS A 203 -11.35 9.15 -1.28
CA CYS A 203 -11.25 8.16 -0.22
C CYS A 203 -10.05 8.39 0.71
N THR A 204 -8.92 8.86 0.18
CA THR A 204 -7.68 9.04 0.96
C THR A 204 -7.59 10.40 1.64
N MET A 205 -8.21 11.44 1.08
CA MET A 205 -8.16 12.80 1.60
C MET A 205 -8.84 12.90 2.98
N PRO A 206 -8.20 13.52 3.98
CA PRO A 206 -8.81 13.74 5.30
C PRO A 206 -9.93 14.78 5.22
N GLY A 207 -11.00 14.60 6.03
CA GLY A 207 -12.08 15.60 6.18
C GLY A 207 -13.04 15.70 4.99
N VAL A 208 -13.10 14.70 4.11
CA VAL A 208 -14.12 14.62 3.06
C VAL A 208 -15.49 14.31 3.68
N PRO A 209 -16.57 15.02 3.30
CA PRO A 209 -17.92 14.70 3.72
C PRO A 209 -18.33 13.27 3.34
N VAL A 210 -19.33 12.73 4.06
CA VAL A 210 -19.78 11.34 3.86
C VAL A 210 -20.33 11.10 2.46
N GLU A 211 -21.11 12.05 1.92
CA GLU A 211 -21.77 11.91 0.63
C GLU A 211 -20.80 11.76 -0.57
N PRO A 212 -19.82 12.66 -0.78
CA PRO A 212 -18.79 12.49 -1.80
C PRO A 212 -18.00 11.19 -1.64
N GLN A 213 -17.68 10.81 -0.41
CA GLN A 213 -16.97 9.58 -0.11
C GLN A 213 -17.79 8.33 -0.49
N THR A 214 -19.09 8.32 -0.20
CA THR A 214 -19.99 7.21 -0.58
C THR A 214 -20.05 7.05 -2.10
N LYS A 215 -20.16 8.16 -2.85
CA LYS A 215 -20.11 8.14 -4.32
C LYS A 215 -18.79 7.56 -4.84
N ALA A 216 -17.67 7.93 -4.23
CA ALA A 216 -16.36 7.40 -4.58
C ALA A 216 -16.25 5.89 -4.30
N ILE A 217 -16.75 5.44 -3.13
CA ILE A 217 -16.81 4.01 -2.78
C ILE A 217 -17.66 3.23 -3.78
N SER A 218 -18.81 3.77 -4.22
CA SER A 218 -19.66 3.11 -5.23
C SER A 218 -18.94 2.92 -6.57
N VAL A 219 -18.11 3.88 -6.97
CA VAL A 219 -17.26 3.74 -8.18
C VAL A 219 -16.19 2.65 -7.99
N LEU A 220 -15.53 2.61 -6.83
CA LEU A 220 -14.55 1.56 -6.52
C LEU A 220 -15.23 0.18 -6.45
N GLN A 221 -16.43 0.10 -5.87
CA GLN A 221 -17.22 -1.13 -5.81
C GLN A 221 -17.53 -1.67 -7.23
N MET A 222 -17.88 -0.80 -8.16
CA MET A 222 -18.09 -1.18 -9.56
C MET A 222 -16.82 -1.77 -10.20
N PHE A 223 -15.62 -1.28 -9.80
CA PHE A 223 -14.36 -1.82 -10.29
C PHE A 223 -13.99 -3.19 -9.69
N LEU A 224 -14.56 -3.60 -8.55
CA LEU A 224 -14.36 -4.93 -8.00
C LEU A 224 -14.86 -6.03 -8.94
N SER A 225 -15.91 -5.76 -9.71
CA SER A 225 -16.48 -6.68 -10.71
C SER A 225 -15.84 -6.53 -12.10
N SER A 226 -14.82 -5.67 -12.25
CA SER A 226 -14.17 -5.45 -13.55
C SER A 226 -13.39 -6.68 -14.03
N PRO A 227 -13.45 -7.03 -15.32
CA PRO A 227 -12.63 -8.09 -15.90
C PRO A 227 -11.13 -7.72 -15.95
N ARG A 228 -10.80 -6.45 -15.80
CA ARG A 228 -9.41 -5.95 -15.80
C ARG A 228 -8.79 -6.11 -14.41
N SER A 229 -7.87 -7.06 -14.26
CA SER A 229 -7.19 -7.36 -12.99
C SER A 229 -6.52 -6.14 -12.34
N VAL A 230 -5.97 -5.22 -13.15
CA VAL A 230 -5.32 -3.99 -12.66
C VAL A 230 -6.32 -3.05 -11.97
N LEU A 231 -7.50 -2.82 -12.57
CA LEU A 231 -8.55 -1.97 -11.95
C LEU A 231 -9.11 -2.62 -10.69
N LYS A 232 -9.35 -3.94 -10.74
CA LYS A 232 -9.80 -4.71 -9.59
C LYS A 232 -8.80 -4.61 -8.43
N PHE A 233 -7.52 -4.84 -8.70
CA PHE A 233 -6.46 -4.70 -7.69
C PHE A 233 -6.38 -3.29 -7.10
N ALA A 234 -6.42 -2.27 -7.95
CA ALA A 234 -6.36 -0.88 -7.52
C ALA A 234 -7.56 -0.53 -6.61
N ALA A 235 -8.77 -0.96 -6.97
CA ALA A 235 -9.99 -0.73 -6.18
C ALA A 235 -9.92 -1.43 -4.82
N VAL A 236 -9.58 -2.73 -4.79
CA VAL A 236 -9.47 -3.51 -3.54
C VAL A 236 -8.44 -2.88 -2.61
N ARG A 237 -7.27 -2.49 -3.14
CA ARG A 237 -6.22 -1.84 -2.35
C ARG A 237 -6.69 -0.54 -1.72
N THR A 238 -7.33 0.34 -2.50
CA THR A 238 -7.84 1.62 -1.98
C THR A 238 -8.91 1.42 -0.92
N LEU A 239 -9.82 0.46 -1.12
CA LEU A 239 -10.84 0.12 -0.12
C LEU A 239 -10.22 -0.49 1.13
N ALA A 240 -9.16 -1.28 1.01
CA ALA A 240 -8.41 -1.81 2.15
C ALA A 240 -7.72 -0.71 2.96
N GLU A 241 -7.11 0.28 2.30
CA GLU A 241 -6.53 1.46 2.94
C GLU A 241 -7.61 2.27 3.67
N LEU A 242 -8.77 2.50 3.04
CA LEU A 242 -9.90 3.20 3.65
C LEU A 242 -10.49 2.43 4.85
N ALA A 243 -10.57 1.10 4.76
CA ALA A 243 -11.09 0.25 5.84
C ALA A 243 -10.22 0.30 7.11
N GLN A 244 -8.95 0.64 6.98
CA GLN A 244 -8.09 0.85 8.15
C GLN A 244 -8.46 2.12 8.93
N LEU A 245 -8.89 3.16 8.22
CA LEU A 245 -9.26 4.46 8.79
C LEU A 245 -10.74 4.51 9.18
N ARG A 246 -11.63 4.01 8.30
CA ARG A 246 -13.09 4.09 8.43
C ARG A 246 -13.75 2.77 8.02
N PRO A 247 -13.68 1.72 8.84
CA PRO A 247 -14.20 0.39 8.50
C PRO A 247 -15.71 0.40 8.19
N ALA A 248 -16.50 1.23 8.88
CA ALA A 248 -17.94 1.33 8.65
C ALA A 248 -18.30 1.81 7.23
N ALA A 249 -17.49 2.69 6.63
CA ALA A 249 -17.75 3.21 5.29
C ALA A 249 -17.62 2.13 4.19
N VAL A 250 -16.82 1.09 4.43
CA VAL A 250 -16.51 0.04 3.45
C VAL A 250 -17.43 -1.19 3.62
N GLN A 251 -18.25 -1.27 4.69
CA GLN A 251 -19.11 -2.42 4.97
C GLN A 251 -20.05 -2.79 3.82
N SER A 252 -20.51 -1.81 3.05
CA SER A 252 -21.35 -2.02 1.87
C SER A 252 -20.68 -2.90 0.79
N CYS A 253 -19.35 -2.93 0.76
CA CYS A 253 -18.56 -3.70 -0.21
C CYS A 253 -18.25 -5.12 0.24
N ASN A 254 -18.64 -5.55 1.46
CA ASN A 254 -18.26 -6.85 2.01
C ASN A 254 -18.71 -8.02 1.14
N VAL A 255 -19.89 -7.95 0.54
CA VAL A 255 -20.42 -9.04 -0.32
C VAL A 255 -19.53 -9.21 -1.56
N ASP A 256 -19.13 -8.10 -2.18
CA ASP A 256 -18.25 -8.12 -3.35
C ASP A 256 -16.84 -8.61 -2.96
N MET A 257 -16.34 -8.17 -1.79
CA MET A 257 -15.05 -8.62 -1.26
C MET A 257 -15.02 -10.13 -0.96
N GLU A 258 -16.12 -10.70 -0.47
CA GLU A 258 -16.21 -12.16 -0.23
C GLU A 258 -16.02 -12.96 -1.53
N SER A 259 -16.52 -12.47 -2.65
CA SER A 259 -16.33 -13.12 -3.96
C SER A 259 -14.88 -13.09 -4.44
N LEU A 260 -14.07 -12.16 -3.93
CA LEU A 260 -12.67 -11.97 -4.32
C LEU A 260 -11.67 -12.79 -3.50
N ILE A 261 -12.10 -13.48 -2.46
CA ILE A 261 -11.23 -14.36 -1.65
C ILE A 261 -10.59 -15.46 -2.51
N THR A 262 -11.32 -15.96 -3.52
CA THR A 262 -10.86 -17.00 -4.44
C THR A 262 -10.36 -16.45 -5.77
N ASP A 263 -10.04 -15.15 -5.87
CA ASP A 263 -9.55 -14.55 -7.12
C ASP A 263 -8.19 -15.17 -7.52
N SER A 264 -7.98 -15.33 -8.81
CA SER A 264 -6.73 -15.84 -9.37
C SER A 264 -5.53 -14.96 -9.06
N ASN A 265 -5.75 -13.65 -8.87
CA ASN A 265 -4.73 -12.72 -8.44
C ASN A 265 -4.60 -12.74 -6.91
N ARG A 266 -3.53 -13.35 -6.41
CA ARG A 266 -3.25 -13.49 -4.98
C ARG A 266 -3.23 -12.16 -4.22
N GLY A 267 -2.75 -11.09 -4.85
CA GLY A 267 -2.78 -9.75 -4.25
C GLY A 267 -4.21 -9.22 -4.04
N VAL A 268 -5.12 -9.46 -4.99
CA VAL A 268 -6.54 -9.11 -4.85
C VAL A 268 -7.17 -9.87 -3.70
N ALA A 269 -6.98 -11.19 -3.66
CA ALA A 269 -7.52 -12.05 -2.61
C ALA A 269 -7.01 -11.63 -1.22
N THR A 270 -5.72 -11.34 -1.09
CA THR A 270 -5.12 -10.92 0.19
C THR A 270 -5.71 -9.61 0.71
N TYR A 271 -5.82 -8.59 -0.15
CA TYR A 271 -6.43 -7.32 0.27
C TYR A 271 -7.92 -7.45 0.56
N ALA A 272 -8.65 -8.30 -0.17
CA ALA A 272 -10.05 -8.60 0.10
C ALA A 272 -10.21 -9.25 1.49
N ILE A 273 -9.39 -10.26 1.81
CA ILE A 273 -9.34 -10.90 3.12
C ILE A 273 -9.02 -9.89 4.22
N ALA A 274 -7.97 -9.09 4.06
CA ALA A 274 -7.58 -8.09 5.04
C ALA A 274 -8.71 -7.07 5.29
N THR A 275 -9.41 -6.66 4.23
CA THR A 275 -10.56 -5.74 4.32
C THR A 275 -11.72 -6.40 5.09
N LEU A 276 -12.09 -7.63 4.74
CA LEU A 276 -13.16 -8.36 5.40
C LEU A 276 -12.89 -8.61 6.89
N LEU A 277 -11.64 -8.88 7.24
CA LEU A 277 -11.23 -9.03 8.64
C LEU A 277 -11.39 -7.71 9.43
N LYS A 278 -11.20 -6.56 8.78
CA LYS A 278 -11.42 -5.24 9.40
C LYS A 278 -12.88 -4.84 9.48
N THR A 279 -13.67 -5.12 8.45
CA THR A 279 -15.07 -4.69 8.29
C THR A 279 -16.09 -5.74 8.74
N GLY A 280 -15.66 -7.00 8.87
CA GLY A 280 -16.52 -8.14 9.18
C GLY A 280 -17.18 -8.07 10.56
N ASN A 281 -18.26 -8.84 10.69
CA ASN A 281 -19.01 -9.00 11.93
C ASN A 281 -18.51 -10.22 12.71
N GLU A 282 -18.76 -10.27 14.01
CA GLU A 282 -18.38 -11.38 14.90
C GLU A 282 -18.84 -12.75 14.38
N SER A 283 -20.05 -12.83 13.82
CA SER A 283 -20.63 -14.07 13.27
C SER A 283 -19.90 -14.58 12.03
N SER A 284 -19.21 -13.73 11.27
CA SER A 284 -18.46 -14.10 10.07
C SER A 284 -17.04 -14.58 10.34
N VAL A 285 -16.49 -14.28 11.54
CA VAL A 285 -15.07 -14.51 11.87
C VAL A 285 -14.65 -15.96 11.69
N ASP A 286 -15.42 -16.91 12.23
CA ASP A 286 -15.05 -18.34 12.16
C ASP A 286 -15.05 -18.88 10.72
N ARG A 287 -15.99 -18.40 9.88
CA ARG A 287 -16.06 -18.73 8.46
C ARG A 287 -14.86 -18.16 7.71
N LEU A 288 -14.54 -16.87 7.95
CA LEU A 288 -13.42 -16.21 7.31
C LEU A 288 -12.09 -16.87 7.68
N ILE A 289 -11.87 -17.20 8.95
CA ILE A 289 -10.65 -17.89 9.40
C ILE A 289 -10.47 -19.23 8.68
N LYS A 290 -11.54 -20.02 8.54
CA LYS A 290 -11.47 -21.30 7.79
C LYS A 290 -11.13 -21.11 6.31
N GLN A 291 -11.72 -20.11 5.65
CA GLN A 291 -11.41 -19.81 4.26
C GLN A 291 -9.96 -19.35 4.08
N ILE A 292 -9.50 -18.52 4.99
CA ILE A 292 -8.15 -17.99 4.99
C ILE A 292 -7.10 -19.08 5.23
N SER A 293 -7.38 -20.03 6.13
CA SER A 293 -6.45 -21.15 6.42
C SER A 293 -6.10 -21.95 5.18
N GLY A 294 -7.07 -22.20 4.28
CA GLY A 294 -6.82 -22.89 3.01
C GLY A 294 -6.04 -22.06 1.99
N PHE A 295 -5.95 -20.75 2.19
CA PHE A 295 -5.31 -19.82 1.26
C PHE A 295 -3.87 -19.47 1.66
N MET A 296 -3.52 -19.63 2.94
CA MET A 296 -2.23 -19.19 3.50
C MET A 296 -1.02 -19.87 2.89
N SER A 297 -1.13 -21.14 2.48
CA SER A 297 -0.04 -21.90 1.84
C SER A 297 0.33 -21.37 0.46
N ASP A 298 -0.59 -20.67 -0.20
CA ASP A 298 -0.46 -20.26 -1.61
C ASP A 298 0.05 -18.83 -1.80
N ILE A 299 0.24 -18.06 -0.73
CA ILE A 299 0.64 -16.65 -0.78
C ILE A 299 2.07 -16.44 -0.28
N SER A 300 2.73 -15.39 -0.77
CA SER A 300 4.06 -15.01 -0.31
C SER A 300 4.05 -14.47 1.12
N ASP A 301 5.19 -14.54 1.80
CA ASP A 301 5.33 -14.10 3.20
C ASP A 301 4.95 -12.63 3.41
N GLU A 302 5.18 -11.76 2.43
CA GLU A 302 4.78 -10.35 2.48
C GLU A 302 3.26 -10.20 2.64
N PHE A 303 2.48 -11.00 1.91
CA PHE A 303 1.02 -11.00 2.03
C PHE A 303 0.53 -11.70 3.29
N LYS A 304 1.23 -12.76 3.74
CA LYS A 304 0.93 -13.42 5.02
C LYS A 304 1.00 -12.44 6.18
N VAL A 305 2.01 -11.54 6.19
CA VAL A 305 2.14 -10.49 7.22
C VAL A 305 0.91 -9.58 7.28
N ILE A 306 0.36 -9.17 6.13
CA ILE A 306 -0.85 -8.32 6.07
C ILE A 306 -2.05 -9.05 6.71
N VAL A 307 -2.21 -10.33 6.43
CA VAL A 307 -3.29 -11.15 7.00
C VAL A 307 -3.13 -11.30 8.51
N VAL A 308 -1.90 -11.58 8.98
CA VAL A 308 -1.59 -11.71 10.42
C VAL A 308 -1.90 -10.41 11.17
N ASP A 309 -1.52 -9.24 10.63
CA ASP A 309 -1.83 -7.94 11.22
C ASP A 309 -3.34 -7.67 11.27
N ALA A 310 -4.08 -8.09 10.26
CA ALA A 310 -5.53 -7.98 10.24
C ALA A 310 -6.17 -8.88 11.30
N ILE A 311 -5.73 -10.13 11.47
CA ILE A 311 -6.18 -11.07 12.52
C ILE A 311 -5.84 -10.50 13.92
N ARG A 312 -4.64 -9.96 14.11
CA ARG A 312 -4.26 -9.29 15.35
C ARG A 312 -5.24 -8.15 15.71
N SER A 313 -5.56 -7.31 14.75
CA SER A 313 -6.52 -6.21 14.95
C SER A 313 -7.93 -6.72 15.26
N LEU A 314 -8.32 -7.81 14.61
CA LEU A 314 -9.62 -8.46 14.81
C LEU A 314 -9.75 -9.05 16.22
N SER A 315 -8.67 -9.60 16.78
CA SER A 315 -8.65 -10.19 18.13
C SER A 315 -8.94 -9.16 19.23
N PHE A 316 -8.57 -7.91 19.00
CA PHE A 316 -8.92 -6.81 19.92
C PHE A 316 -10.38 -6.35 19.76
N LYS A 317 -10.92 -6.46 18.54
CA LYS A 317 -12.30 -6.09 18.24
C LYS A 317 -13.31 -7.12 18.78
N PHE A 318 -12.98 -8.42 18.67
CA PHE A 318 -13.84 -9.55 19.05
C PHE A 318 -13.12 -10.53 19.99
N PRO A 319 -12.94 -10.16 21.28
CA PRO A 319 -12.25 -11.02 22.24
C PRO A 319 -12.92 -12.37 22.46
N SER A 320 -14.24 -12.50 22.24
CA SER A 320 -14.99 -13.75 22.33
C SER A 320 -14.52 -14.83 21.35
N LYS A 321 -13.92 -14.44 20.23
CA LYS A 321 -13.40 -15.33 19.18
C LYS A 321 -11.90 -15.62 19.31
N GLN A 322 -11.29 -15.27 20.43
CA GLN A 322 -9.86 -15.42 20.68
C GLN A 322 -9.32 -16.83 20.41
N ALA A 323 -10.05 -17.87 20.80
CA ALA A 323 -9.60 -19.25 20.66
C ALA A 323 -9.42 -19.65 19.18
N ALA A 324 -10.36 -19.27 18.31
CA ALA A 324 -10.27 -19.55 16.87
C ALA A 324 -9.10 -18.77 16.23
N MET A 325 -8.92 -17.50 16.59
CA MET A 325 -7.83 -16.65 16.08
C MET A 325 -6.46 -17.12 16.56
N LEU A 326 -6.34 -17.47 17.85
CA LEU A 326 -5.10 -18.01 18.39
C LEU A 326 -4.74 -19.36 17.78
N GLY A 327 -5.73 -20.26 17.63
CA GLY A 327 -5.53 -21.54 16.96
C GLY A 327 -5.05 -21.39 15.51
N PHE A 328 -5.60 -20.41 14.79
CA PHE A 328 -5.14 -20.07 13.45
C PHE A 328 -3.68 -19.58 13.46
N LEU A 329 -3.34 -18.62 14.33
CA LEU A 329 -1.97 -18.09 14.44
C LEU A 329 -0.97 -19.18 14.85
N ALA A 330 -1.34 -20.06 15.77
CA ALA A 330 -0.53 -21.20 16.17
C ALA A 330 -0.33 -22.22 15.03
N GLY A 331 -1.36 -22.42 14.20
CA GLY A 331 -1.26 -23.26 12.99
C GLY A 331 -0.24 -22.73 12.01
N ILE A 332 -0.38 -21.47 11.59
CA ILE A 332 0.52 -20.86 10.60
C ILE A 332 1.95 -20.62 11.16
N LEU A 333 2.10 -20.60 12.48
CA LEU A 333 3.41 -20.50 13.09
C LEU A 333 4.27 -21.77 12.84
N ARG A 334 3.65 -22.91 12.60
CA ARG A 334 4.30 -24.17 12.26
C ARG A 334 4.60 -24.33 10.76
N ASP A 335 3.89 -23.56 9.89
CA ASP A 335 4.11 -23.61 8.45
C ASP A 335 5.52 -23.06 8.10
N GLU A 336 6.04 -23.41 6.93
CA GLU A 336 7.28 -22.84 6.40
C GLU A 336 7.15 -21.34 6.19
N GLY A 337 8.23 -20.59 6.47
CA GLY A 337 8.25 -19.14 6.26
C GLY A 337 9.48 -18.45 6.81
N GLY A 338 9.78 -17.28 6.26
CA GLY A 338 10.95 -16.50 6.62
C GLY A 338 10.83 -15.83 7.99
N TYR A 339 11.96 -15.29 8.47
CA TYR A 339 12.08 -14.65 9.78
C TYR A 339 11.02 -13.56 10.03
N GLU A 340 10.79 -12.66 9.06
CA GLU A 340 9.85 -11.54 9.21
C GLU A 340 8.40 -12.02 9.37
N PHE A 341 8.01 -13.05 8.64
CA PHE A 341 6.68 -13.65 8.80
C PHE A 341 6.53 -14.28 10.18
N LYS A 342 7.48 -15.15 10.60
CA LYS A 342 7.45 -15.78 11.93
C LYS A 342 7.46 -14.75 13.05
N ARG A 343 8.27 -13.68 12.90
CA ARG A 343 8.30 -12.57 13.84
C ARG A 343 6.93 -11.91 13.97
N CYS A 344 6.27 -11.62 12.85
CA CYS A 344 4.95 -11.00 12.85
C CYS A 344 3.91 -11.87 13.58
N VAL A 345 3.92 -13.18 13.34
CA VAL A 345 3.01 -14.12 14.02
C VAL A 345 3.27 -14.17 15.52
N VAL A 346 4.54 -14.28 15.94
CA VAL A 346 4.94 -14.26 17.36
C VAL A 346 4.52 -12.95 18.04
N GLU A 347 4.73 -11.80 17.38
CA GLU A 347 4.27 -10.50 17.89
C GLU A 347 2.75 -10.42 18.04
N ALA A 348 2.01 -11.00 17.09
CA ALA A 348 0.55 -11.06 17.19
C ALA A 348 0.10 -11.90 18.39
N ILE A 349 0.73 -13.06 18.62
CA ILE A 349 0.46 -13.92 19.79
C ILE A 349 0.86 -13.20 21.09
N PHE A 350 1.99 -12.48 21.14
CA PHE A 350 2.39 -11.67 22.27
C PHE A 350 1.36 -10.59 22.60
N ALA A 351 0.87 -9.90 21.60
CA ALA A 351 -0.14 -8.87 21.76
C ALA A 351 -1.46 -9.46 22.29
N MET A 352 -1.87 -10.62 21.78
CA MET A 352 -3.06 -11.34 22.29
C MET A 352 -2.85 -11.77 23.74
N ALA A 353 -1.73 -12.37 24.09
CA ALA A 353 -1.41 -12.79 25.46
C ALA A 353 -1.45 -11.62 26.44
N ARG A 354 -1.04 -10.43 26.00
CA ARG A 354 -0.95 -9.23 26.84
C ARG A 354 -2.29 -8.50 27.01
N TYR A 355 -3.06 -8.39 25.94
CA TYR A 355 -4.23 -7.48 25.90
C TYR A 355 -5.58 -8.20 25.85
N VAL A 356 -5.63 -9.48 25.46
CA VAL A 356 -6.87 -10.25 25.39
C VAL A 356 -7.04 -11.11 26.66
N ARG A 357 -8.12 -10.87 27.40
CA ARG A 357 -8.38 -11.62 28.64
C ARG A 357 -8.64 -13.10 28.35
N GLY A 358 -8.09 -14.00 29.15
CA GLY A 358 -8.31 -15.44 29.03
C GLY A 358 -7.49 -16.13 27.93
N CYS A 359 -6.72 -15.38 27.14
CA CYS A 359 -5.91 -15.92 26.05
C CYS A 359 -4.50 -16.35 26.48
N LYS A 360 -4.02 -15.83 27.62
CA LYS A 360 -2.62 -15.91 28.04
C LYS A 360 -2.09 -17.34 28.15
N GLU A 361 -2.80 -18.21 28.85
CA GLU A 361 -2.36 -19.60 29.09
C GLU A 361 -2.21 -20.38 27.78
N ALA A 362 -3.21 -20.32 26.92
CA ALA A 362 -3.17 -20.97 25.61
C ALA A 362 -2.07 -20.39 24.71
N ALA A 363 -1.89 -19.06 24.72
CA ALA A 363 -0.83 -18.39 23.97
C ALA A 363 0.57 -18.84 24.42
N LEU A 364 0.82 -18.90 25.73
CA LEU A 364 2.09 -19.38 26.26
C LEU A 364 2.33 -20.87 25.95
N SER A 365 1.29 -21.70 25.96
CA SER A 365 1.40 -23.11 25.58
C SER A 365 1.83 -23.28 24.11
N HIS A 366 1.19 -22.56 23.17
CA HIS A 366 1.59 -22.60 21.75
C HIS A 366 2.99 -22.05 21.49
N LEU A 367 3.42 -21.04 22.23
CA LEU A 367 4.78 -20.54 22.15
C LEU A 367 5.81 -21.54 22.71
N CYS A 368 5.47 -22.30 23.75
CA CYS A 368 6.32 -23.38 24.26
C CYS A 368 6.53 -24.50 23.21
N GLU A 369 5.46 -24.88 22.52
CA GLU A 369 5.57 -25.85 21.43
C GLU A 369 6.44 -25.31 20.29
N PHE A 370 6.27 -24.05 19.92
CA PHE A 370 7.00 -23.44 18.82
C PHE A 370 8.51 -23.31 19.10
N ILE A 371 8.93 -23.01 20.33
CA ILE A 371 10.38 -22.87 20.63
C ILE A 371 11.13 -24.18 20.51
N GLU A 372 10.46 -25.34 20.47
CA GLU A 372 11.14 -26.63 20.30
C GLU A 372 11.75 -26.78 18.91
N ASP A 373 11.10 -26.22 17.87
CA ASP A 373 11.49 -26.33 16.47
C ASP A 373 11.92 -24.98 15.85
N CYS A 374 12.08 -23.93 16.66
CA CYS A 374 12.37 -22.61 16.15
C CYS A 374 13.86 -22.42 15.83
N GLU A 375 14.19 -22.21 14.58
CA GLU A 375 15.57 -21.98 14.10
C GLU A 375 16.09 -20.54 14.37
N PHE A 376 15.19 -19.60 14.71
CA PHE A 376 15.52 -18.18 14.84
C PHE A 376 15.93 -17.80 16.26
N THR A 377 17.21 -17.70 16.54
CA THR A 377 17.79 -17.33 17.85
C THR A 377 17.10 -16.11 18.48
N LYS A 378 16.88 -15.05 17.70
CA LYS A 378 16.23 -13.81 18.21
C LYS A 378 14.78 -14.03 18.68
N LEU A 379 14.04 -14.90 18.00
CA LEU A 379 12.67 -15.23 18.40
C LEU A 379 12.67 -16.11 19.65
N ASN A 380 13.54 -17.12 19.72
CA ASN A 380 13.70 -17.97 20.89
C ASN A 380 13.98 -17.15 22.15
N VAL A 381 14.92 -16.22 22.08
CA VAL A 381 15.24 -15.32 23.21
C VAL A 381 14.02 -14.50 23.64
N ARG A 382 13.26 -13.94 22.68
CA ARG A 382 12.09 -13.13 23.00
C ARG A 382 10.97 -13.95 23.62
N ILE A 383 10.72 -15.17 23.13
CA ILE A 383 9.72 -16.07 23.67
C ILE A 383 10.13 -16.50 25.08
N LEU A 384 11.39 -16.88 25.31
CA LEU A 384 11.90 -17.21 26.62
C LEU A 384 11.76 -16.07 27.63
N HIS A 385 12.00 -14.83 27.21
CA HIS A 385 11.79 -13.66 28.06
C HIS A 385 10.32 -13.50 28.46
N LEU A 386 9.37 -13.69 27.52
CA LEU A 386 7.94 -13.65 27.81
C LEU A 386 7.53 -14.79 28.76
N LEU A 387 7.99 -16.01 28.50
CA LEU A 387 7.73 -17.17 29.35
C LEU A 387 8.27 -16.96 30.78
N GLY A 388 9.46 -16.38 30.93
CA GLY A 388 10.01 -16.04 32.23
C GLY A 388 9.29 -14.90 32.94
N ALA A 389 8.63 -14.00 32.22
CA ALA A 389 7.87 -12.90 32.83
C ALA A 389 6.46 -13.32 33.23
N GLU A 390 5.75 -14.07 32.39
CA GLU A 390 4.35 -14.40 32.56
C GLU A 390 4.10 -15.82 33.09
N GLY A 391 4.95 -16.78 32.71
CA GLY A 391 4.81 -18.19 33.09
C GLY A 391 4.74 -18.43 34.58
N PRO A 392 5.60 -17.80 35.42
CA PRO A 392 5.54 -17.96 36.86
C PRO A 392 4.21 -17.58 37.53
N ARG A 393 3.43 -16.73 36.85
CA ARG A 393 2.14 -16.22 37.36
C ARG A 393 0.95 -17.05 36.90
N MET A 394 1.17 -18.10 36.12
CA MET A 394 0.11 -18.97 35.62
C MET A 394 -0.30 -19.99 36.69
N PRO A 395 -1.53 -20.57 36.62
CA PRO A 395 -2.00 -21.57 37.57
C PRO A 395 -1.10 -22.78 37.70
N GLU A 396 -0.48 -23.21 36.57
CA GLU A 396 0.39 -24.40 36.52
C GLU A 396 1.77 -24.07 35.92
N PRO A 397 2.61 -23.32 36.66
CA PRO A 397 3.89 -22.83 36.15
C PRO A 397 4.88 -23.95 35.81
N HIS A 398 4.77 -25.11 36.42
CA HIS A 398 5.65 -26.25 36.19
C HIS A 398 5.60 -26.80 34.76
N LYS A 399 4.49 -26.62 34.05
CA LYS A 399 4.35 -27.06 32.65
C LYS A 399 5.37 -26.41 31.72
N TYR A 400 5.71 -25.15 31.96
CA TYR A 400 6.62 -24.38 31.09
C TYR A 400 8.10 -24.70 31.33
N ILE A 401 8.46 -25.17 32.52
CA ILE A 401 9.86 -25.38 32.93
C ILE A 401 10.57 -26.39 32.03
N ARG A 402 9.88 -27.46 31.62
CA ARG A 402 10.45 -28.47 30.72
C ARG A 402 10.88 -27.85 29.39
N PHE A 403 10.03 -27.08 28.77
CA PHE A 403 10.31 -26.44 27.49
C PHE A 403 11.48 -25.45 27.58
N ILE A 404 11.53 -24.67 28.66
CA ILE A 404 12.62 -23.72 28.91
C ILE A 404 13.93 -24.46 29.16
N TYR A 405 13.93 -25.53 29.98
CA TYR A 405 15.15 -26.27 30.30
C TYR A 405 15.71 -27.04 29.09
N ASN A 406 14.85 -27.55 28.22
CA ASN A 406 15.30 -28.15 26.96
C ASN A 406 16.15 -27.17 26.13
N ARG A 407 15.83 -25.87 26.17
CA ARG A 407 16.62 -24.84 25.46
C ARG A 407 17.99 -24.61 26.10
N VAL A 408 18.12 -24.84 27.39
CA VAL A 408 19.46 -24.82 28.06
C VAL A 408 20.38 -25.92 27.54
N ILE A 409 19.81 -27.05 27.13
CA ILE A 409 20.64 -28.20 26.71
C ILE A 409 20.93 -28.19 25.21
N LEU A 410 19.96 -27.78 24.40
CA LEU A 410 19.98 -28.05 22.95
C LEU A 410 20.38 -26.84 22.10
N GLU A 411 20.47 -25.64 22.68
CA GLU A 411 20.59 -24.41 21.92
C GLU A 411 21.98 -23.75 21.95
N ASN A 412 22.16 -22.69 21.18
CA ASN A 412 23.36 -21.84 21.23
C ASN A 412 23.43 -21.03 22.54
N ALA A 413 24.61 -20.49 22.86
CA ALA A 413 24.88 -19.79 24.12
C ALA A 413 23.91 -18.66 24.42
N ILE A 414 23.52 -17.87 23.41
CA ILE A 414 22.61 -16.74 23.58
C ILE A 414 21.24 -17.20 24.06
N VAL A 415 20.71 -18.29 23.48
CA VAL A 415 19.42 -18.86 23.87
C VAL A 415 19.52 -19.53 25.23
N ARG A 416 20.63 -20.28 25.50
CA ARG A 416 20.87 -20.91 26.79
C ARG A 416 20.90 -19.88 27.93
N ALA A 417 21.60 -18.77 27.73
CA ALA A 417 21.67 -17.67 28.69
C ALA A 417 20.29 -17.03 28.95
N ALA A 418 19.45 -16.87 27.93
CA ALA A 418 18.07 -16.39 28.08
C ALA A 418 17.18 -17.42 28.83
N ALA A 419 17.37 -18.71 28.57
CA ALA A 419 16.65 -19.78 29.26
C ALA A 419 16.99 -19.83 30.75
N VAL A 420 18.27 -19.69 31.11
CA VAL A 420 18.72 -19.58 32.51
C VAL A 420 18.04 -18.42 33.24
N ASN A 421 18.00 -17.23 32.62
CA ASN A 421 17.29 -16.08 33.19
C ASN A 421 15.78 -16.35 33.38
N SER A 422 15.17 -17.07 32.46
CA SER A 422 13.76 -17.41 32.56
C SER A 422 13.50 -18.38 33.69
N LEU A 423 14.33 -19.43 33.83
CA LEU A 423 14.26 -20.37 34.96
C LEU A 423 14.43 -19.66 36.30
N ALA A 424 15.38 -18.72 36.40
CA ALA A 424 15.60 -17.94 37.61
C ALA A 424 14.33 -17.21 38.07
N LYS A 425 13.59 -16.63 37.14
CA LYS A 425 12.30 -15.96 37.43
C LYS A 425 11.24 -16.92 37.95
N PHE A 426 11.18 -18.17 37.46
CA PHE A 426 10.28 -19.18 38.01
C PHE A 426 10.64 -19.52 39.45
N GLY A 427 11.93 -19.63 39.78
CA GLY A 427 12.39 -19.86 41.14
C GLY A 427 12.10 -18.69 42.08
N ALA A 428 12.24 -17.46 41.60
CA ALA A 428 12.01 -16.25 42.38
C ALA A 428 10.52 -15.99 42.71
N HIS A 429 9.60 -16.37 41.81
CA HIS A 429 8.17 -16.12 42.00
C HIS A 429 7.41 -17.27 42.64
N ASN A 430 7.95 -18.49 42.68
CA ASN A 430 7.26 -19.69 43.18
C ASN A 430 8.13 -20.45 44.17
N GLU A 431 7.89 -20.25 45.43
CA GLU A 431 8.64 -20.91 46.53
C GLU A 431 8.67 -22.44 46.40
N HIS A 432 7.56 -23.05 45.99
CA HIS A 432 7.45 -24.50 45.81
C HIS A 432 8.38 -25.04 44.68
N LEU A 433 8.76 -24.19 43.76
CA LEU A 433 9.62 -24.57 42.61
C LEU A 433 11.08 -24.20 42.86
N THR A 434 11.38 -23.30 43.82
CA THR A 434 12.74 -22.76 44.04
C THR A 434 13.77 -23.86 44.22
N ALA A 435 13.49 -24.86 45.07
CA ALA A 435 14.45 -25.96 45.30
C ALA A 435 14.76 -26.75 44.04
N ARG A 436 13.73 -27.03 43.21
CA ARG A 436 13.91 -27.76 41.95
C ARG A 436 14.65 -26.90 40.88
N ILE A 437 14.33 -25.64 40.79
CA ILE A 437 14.99 -24.68 39.89
C ILE A 437 16.47 -24.53 40.27
N ARG A 438 16.82 -24.45 41.55
CA ARG A 438 18.22 -24.40 41.98
C ARG A 438 19.00 -25.62 41.53
N VAL A 439 18.43 -26.82 41.53
CA VAL A 439 19.09 -28.03 41.00
C VAL A 439 19.37 -27.92 39.53
N LEU A 440 18.39 -27.38 38.73
CA LEU A 440 18.61 -27.18 37.28
C LEU A 440 19.66 -26.09 37.02
N LEU A 441 19.65 -24.99 37.75
CA LEU A 441 20.63 -23.91 37.60
C LEU A 441 22.05 -24.35 38.01
N ARG A 442 22.22 -25.24 39.01
CA ARG A 442 23.53 -25.79 39.36
C ARG A 442 24.19 -26.56 38.21
N ARG A 443 23.38 -27.25 37.38
CA ARG A 443 23.89 -27.91 36.17
C ARG A 443 24.43 -26.95 35.13
N CYS A 444 23.89 -25.71 35.12
CA CYS A 444 24.34 -24.67 34.19
C CYS A 444 25.69 -24.04 34.57
N LEU A 445 26.22 -24.32 35.80
CA LEU A 445 27.55 -23.87 36.21
C LEU A 445 28.69 -24.59 35.46
N GLU A 446 28.39 -25.72 34.82
CA GLU A 446 29.33 -26.50 34.00
C GLU A 446 29.22 -26.17 32.51
N ASP A 447 28.46 -25.14 32.13
CA ASP A 447 28.30 -24.75 30.74
C ASP A 447 29.65 -24.26 30.17
N VAL A 448 29.87 -24.51 28.89
CA VAL A 448 31.07 -24.06 28.17
C VAL A 448 31.16 -22.55 28.01
N ASP A 449 30.03 -21.87 27.98
CA ASP A 449 29.90 -20.42 27.77
C ASP A 449 29.90 -19.65 29.09
N ASP A 450 30.74 -18.61 29.18
CA ASP A 450 30.91 -17.79 30.37
C ASP A 450 29.64 -17.07 30.78
N GLU A 451 28.92 -16.49 29.82
CA GLU A 451 27.69 -15.74 30.07
C GLU A 451 26.60 -16.63 30.69
N VAL A 452 26.52 -17.89 30.25
CA VAL A 452 25.57 -18.86 30.82
C VAL A 452 25.91 -19.19 32.25
N ARG A 453 27.22 -19.43 32.54
CA ARG A 453 27.72 -19.72 33.92
C ARG A 453 27.48 -18.51 34.84
N ASP A 454 27.80 -17.32 34.39
CA ASP A 454 27.64 -16.09 35.16
C ASP A 454 26.18 -15.83 35.52
N ARG A 455 25.26 -16.00 34.56
CA ARG A 455 23.83 -15.90 34.83
C ARG A 455 23.29 -16.95 35.77
N ALA A 456 23.80 -18.19 35.67
CA ALA A 456 23.45 -19.27 36.57
C ALA A 456 23.94 -18.99 37.97
N THR A 457 25.18 -18.51 38.15
CA THR A 457 25.77 -18.13 39.43
C THR A 457 24.99 -17.00 40.09
N TYR A 458 24.70 -15.94 39.33
CA TYR A 458 23.92 -14.83 39.81
C TYR A 458 22.48 -15.25 40.26
N ALA A 459 21.84 -16.10 39.44
CA ALA A 459 20.51 -16.61 39.76
C ALA A 459 20.52 -17.49 41.00
N LEU A 460 21.51 -18.36 41.18
CA LEU A 460 21.64 -19.20 42.37
C LEU A 460 21.84 -18.36 43.62
N HIS A 461 22.67 -17.34 43.57
CA HIS A 461 22.88 -16.42 44.69
C HIS A 461 21.61 -15.64 45.05
N THR A 462 20.86 -15.17 44.02
CA THR A 462 19.58 -14.47 44.25
C THR A 462 18.51 -15.37 44.86
N LEU A 463 18.55 -16.68 44.58
CA LEU A 463 17.59 -17.67 45.09
C LEU A 463 18.03 -18.32 46.41
N GLU A 464 19.18 -17.93 46.98
CA GLU A 464 19.58 -18.38 48.29
C GLU A 464 18.69 -17.81 49.37
N PRO A 465 18.23 -18.62 50.34
CA PRO A 465 17.51 -18.07 51.48
C PRO A 465 18.41 -17.08 52.20
N PRO A 466 17.88 -15.97 52.73
CA PRO A 466 18.69 -15.06 53.53
C PRO A 466 19.34 -15.86 54.67
N SER A 467 20.69 -15.84 54.72
CA SER A 467 21.41 -16.42 55.85
C SER A 467 20.85 -15.83 57.11
N MET A 468 20.21 -16.66 57.95
CA MET A 468 19.85 -16.20 59.29
C MET A 468 21.09 -15.67 60.01
N PRO A 469 21.01 -14.48 60.60
CA PRO A 469 22.12 -13.92 61.35
C PRO A 469 22.48 -14.81 62.56
#